data_999a7654b8e70d2260c9095b590a7c3d
#
_entry.id   999a7654b8e70d2260c9095b590a7c3d
#
_cell.length_a   1.000
_cell.length_b   1.000
_cell.length_c   1.000
_cell.angle_alpha   90.00
_cell.angle_beta   90.00
_cell.angle_gamma   90.00
#
_symmetry.space_group_name_H-M   'P 1'
#
loop_
_entity.id
_entity.type
_entity.pdbx_description
1 polymer ?
#
loop_
_entity_poly.entity_id
_entity_poly.type
_entity_poly.pdbx_seq_one_letter_code
_entity_poly.pdbx_strand_id
1 'polypeptide(L)'
;MERRGVTSLVGAVVLWLAMVLPGLSAETYKVAVMDQQMVIEQSKAGKRVLEELKSYSMARQKIVNADEQELKELQEAIQDGKLTDSAKQEKQTQLQAKAEAYQRRVADFRREVQQKQREMVIEYSKKIQLAAQAVGEKTGYDAIIDKGIESAVKIVIYHQPELDLTGQVVK
;
A
#
# COMPACT_ATOMS: atom_id res chain seq x y z
N MET A 1 33.70 -85.69 -2.31
CA MET A 1 34.73 -84.70 -2.06
C MET A 1 34.39 -83.48 -2.93
N GLU A 2 33.99 -82.57 -2.23
CA GLU A 2 34.04 -81.12 -2.07
C GLU A 2 33.18 -80.33 -3.06
N ARG A 3 32.00 -79.99 -2.60
CA ARG A 3 31.27 -78.78 -3.06
C ARG A 3 31.11 -77.86 -1.87
N ARG A 4 32.09 -77.03 -1.61
CA ARG A 4 31.99 -75.96 -0.67
C ARG A 4 32.67 -74.74 -1.29
N GLY A 5 31.89 -73.60 -1.51
CA GLY A 5 32.55 -72.34 -1.67
C GLY A 5 32.02 -71.37 -2.69
N VAL A 6 30.74 -71.39 -3.10
CA VAL A 6 30.22 -70.36 -4.04
C VAL A 6 29.04 -69.51 -3.48
N THR A 7 28.52 -69.82 -2.32
CA THR A 7 27.34 -69.16 -1.76
C THR A 7 27.66 -67.96 -0.84
N SER A 8 28.95 -67.67 -0.57
CA SER A 8 29.30 -66.59 0.39
C SER A 8 29.68 -65.28 -0.22
N LEU A 9 29.79 -65.15 -1.54
CA LEU A 9 30.20 -63.90 -2.20
C LEU A 9 29.01 -63.02 -2.75
N VAL A 10 27.84 -63.66 -2.90
CA VAL A 10 26.66 -62.92 -3.42
C VAL A 10 25.95 -62.12 -2.33
N GLY A 11 26.07 -62.49 -1.06
CA GLY A 11 25.44 -61.80 0.08
C GLY A 11 26.10 -60.46 0.46
N ALA A 12 27.39 -60.30 0.16
CA ALA A 12 28.13 -59.08 0.54
C ALA A 12 27.96 -57.91 -0.43
N VAL A 13 27.59 -58.17 -1.70
CA VAL A 13 27.43 -57.12 -2.71
C VAL A 13 26.05 -56.43 -2.61
N VAL A 14 25.01 -57.13 -2.12
CA VAL A 14 23.66 -56.56 -1.96
C VAL A 14 23.58 -55.61 -0.75
N LEU A 15 24.43 -55.82 0.27
CA LEU A 15 24.41 -54.95 1.47
C LEU A 15 25.12 -53.60 1.27
N TRP A 16 25.95 -53.44 0.23
CA TRP A 16 26.70 -52.22 -0.04
C TRP A 16 25.99 -51.25 -0.99
N LEU A 17 24.92 -51.68 -1.68
CA LEU A 17 24.16 -50.82 -2.60
C LEU A 17 23.05 -50.05 -1.93
N ALA A 18 22.79 -50.25 -0.64
CA ALA A 18 21.73 -49.58 0.12
C ALA A 18 22.20 -48.30 0.83
N MET A 19 23.46 -47.85 0.68
CA MET A 19 24.03 -46.73 1.45
C MET A 19 24.31 -45.45 0.65
N VAL A 20 23.85 -45.34 -0.60
CA VAL A 20 23.98 -44.10 -1.37
C VAL A 20 22.63 -43.75 -1.97
N LEU A 21 21.64 -43.56 -1.11
CA LEU A 21 20.57 -42.62 -1.43
C LEU A 21 21.10 -41.23 -1.05
N PRO A 22 21.40 -40.33 -2.02
CA PRO A 22 21.57 -38.94 -1.68
C PRO A 22 20.28 -38.55 -1.02
N GLY A 23 20.33 -38.18 0.25
CA GLY A 23 19.19 -37.61 0.95
C GLY A 23 18.69 -36.45 0.09
N LEU A 24 17.51 -36.62 -0.49
CA LEU A 24 16.72 -35.49 -1.02
C LEU A 24 16.43 -34.62 0.20
N SER A 25 17.39 -33.75 0.53
CA SER A 25 17.15 -32.66 1.45
C SER A 25 16.07 -31.85 0.78
N ALA A 26 14.82 -32.03 1.18
CA ALA A 26 13.77 -31.15 0.79
C ALA A 26 14.22 -29.77 1.27
N GLU A 27 14.54 -28.86 0.33
CA GLU A 27 14.82 -27.47 0.67
C GLU A 27 13.58 -26.94 1.38
N THR A 28 13.73 -26.66 2.67
CA THR A 28 12.64 -26.14 3.47
C THR A 28 12.61 -24.62 3.28
N TYR A 29 11.78 -24.15 2.38
CA TYR A 29 11.56 -22.73 2.20
C TYR A 29 10.87 -22.13 3.42
N LYS A 30 11.43 -21.03 3.94
CA LYS A 30 10.88 -20.29 5.05
C LYS A 30 10.10 -19.09 4.53
N VAL A 31 8.81 -19.07 4.80
CA VAL A 31 7.92 -17.99 4.40
C VAL A 31 7.44 -17.25 5.63
N ALA A 32 7.56 -15.93 5.60
CA ALA A 32 7.02 -15.02 6.62
C ALA A 32 5.85 -14.22 6.05
N VAL A 33 5.18 -13.48 6.92
CA VAL A 33 4.11 -12.57 6.56
C VAL A 33 4.38 -11.18 7.10
N MET A 34 3.78 -10.17 6.47
CA MET A 34 3.72 -8.80 6.98
C MET A 34 2.37 -8.16 6.65
N ASP A 35 2.06 -7.09 7.35
CA ASP A 35 0.91 -6.22 7.10
C ASP A 35 1.42 -4.87 6.60
N GLN A 36 1.31 -4.66 5.28
CA GLN A 36 1.78 -3.42 4.66
C GLN A 36 1.02 -2.19 5.16
N GLN A 37 -0.28 -2.32 5.41
CA GLN A 37 -1.08 -1.23 5.94
C GLN A 37 -0.62 -0.82 7.34
N MET A 38 -0.41 -1.81 8.21
CA MET A 38 0.09 -1.58 9.56
C MET A 38 1.49 -0.94 9.55
N VAL A 39 2.36 -1.33 8.61
CA VAL A 39 3.67 -0.68 8.41
C VAL A 39 3.49 0.80 8.06
N ILE A 40 2.55 1.15 7.17
CA ILE A 40 2.24 2.55 6.83
C ILE A 40 1.79 3.32 8.08
N GLU A 41 0.84 2.77 8.83
CA GLU A 41 0.23 3.45 9.96
C GLU A 41 1.19 3.62 11.16
N GLN A 42 2.09 2.68 11.38
CA GLN A 42 2.95 2.67 12.55
C GLN A 42 4.34 3.26 12.33
N SER A 43 4.89 3.18 11.13
CA SER A 43 6.23 3.70 10.85
C SER A 43 6.27 5.24 10.85
N LYS A 44 7.42 5.79 11.23
CA LYS A 44 7.64 7.25 11.18
C LYS A 44 7.49 7.81 9.77
N ALA A 45 7.97 7.07 8.78
CA ALA A 45 7.89 7.49 7.38
C ALA A 45 6.44 7.46 6.86
N GLY A 46 5.66 6.41 7.20
CA GLY A 46 4.25 6.31 6.83
C GLY A 46 3.40 7.41 7.46
N LYS A 47 3.61 7.69 8.76
CA LYS A 47 2.93 8.80 9.43
C LYS A 47 3.19 10.15 8.77
N ARG A 48 4.43 10.41 8.32
CA ARG A 48 4.76 11.63 7.56
C ARG A 48 4.02 11.71 6.24
N VAL A 49 3.95 10.61 5.51
CA VAL A 49 3.23 10.53 4.23
C VAL A 49 1.74 10.81 4.42
N LEU A 50 1.11 10.21 5.42
CA LEU A 50 -0.29 10.45 5.74
C LEU A 50 -0.55 11.91 6.13
N GLU A 51 0.34 12.51 6.93
CA GLU A 51 0.21 13.92 7.33
C GLU A 51 0.44 14.87 6.16
N GLU A 52 1.38 14.59 5.26
CA GLU A 52 1.59 15.35 4.03
C GLU A 52 0.33 15.34 3.14
N LEU A 53 -0.27 14.17 2.93
CA LEU A 53 -1.50 14.04 2.14
C LEU A 53 -2.66 14.79 2.77
N LYS A 54 -2.81 14.68 4.10
CA LYS A 54 -3.81 15.43 4.86
C LYS A 54 -3.62 16.93 4.73
N SER A 55 -2.41 17.42 4.93
CA SER A 55 -2.07 18.85 4.82
C SER A 55 -2.32 19.38 3.41
N TYR A 56 -1.95 18.59 2.39
CA TYR A 56 -2.22 18.91 0.99
C TYR A 56 -3.74 19.03 0.73
N SER A 57 -4.51 18.04 1.17
CA SER A 57 -5.97 18.04 1.03
C SER A 57 -6.62 19.25 1.74
N MET A 58 -6.19 19.54 2.97
CA MET A 58 -6.71 20.67 3.75
C MET A 58 -6.42 22.02 3.09
N ALA A 59 -5.22 22.20 2.53
CA ALA A 59 -4.85 23.41 1.81
C ALA A 59 -5.75 23.64 0.57
N ARG A 60 -6.01 22.58 -0.20
CA ARG A 60 -6.91 22.64 -1.37
C ARG A 60 -8.37 22.88 -0.97
N GLN A 61 -8.83 22.21 0.09
CA GLN A 61 -10.18 22.41 0.61
C GLN A 61 -10.41 23.87 1.06
N LYS A 62 -9.41 24.49 1.67
CA LYS A 62 -9.49 25.89 2.08
C LYS A 62 -9.74 26.83 0.89
N ILE A 63 -9.10 26.56 -0.25
CA ILE A 63 -9.29 27.35 -1.48
C ILE A 63 -10.73 27.18 -2.00
N VAL A 64 -11.23 25.93 -2.04
CA VAL A 64 -12.61 25.64 -2.48
C VAL A 64 -13.63 26.32 -1.57
N ASN A 65 -13.42 26.28 -0.26
CA ASN A 65 -14.32 26.93 0.70
C ASN A 65 -14.33 28.46 0.53
N ALA A 66 -13.18 29.07 0.20
CA ALA A 66 -13.12 30.49 -0.08
C ALA A 66 -13.92 30.89 -1.34
N ASP A 67 -13.81 30.07 -2.40
CA ASP A 67 -14.61 30.27 -3.62
C ASP A 67 -16.12 30.13 -3.36
N GLU A 68 -16.50 29.15 -2.54
CA GLU A 68 -17.90 28.92 -2.14
C GLU A 68 -18.45 30.10 -1.36
N GLN A 69 -17.67 30.64 -0.44
CA GLN A 69 -18.05 31.85 0.32
C GLN A 69 -18.23 33.06 -0.60
N GLU A 70 -17.33 33.23 -1.56
CA GLU A 70 -17.42 34.37 -2.53
C GLU A 70 -18.65 34.24 -3.44
N LEU A 71 -19.01 33.02 -3.87
CA LEU A 71 -20.25 32.76 -4.61
C LEU A 71 -21.47 33.11 -3.79
N LYS A 72 -21.49 32.76 -2.51
CA LYS A 72 -22.58 33.07 -1.59
C LYS A 72 -22.72 34.60 -1.41
N GLU A 73 -21.64 35.32 -1.18
CA GLU A 73 -21.65 36.79 -1.06
C GLU A 73 -22.18 37.49 -2.31
N LEU A 74 -21.81 37.00 -3.51
CA LEU A 74 -22.34 37.51 -4.77
C LEU A 74 -23.85 37.25 -4.91
N GLN A 75 -24.33 36.07 -4.52
CA GLN A 75 -25.75 35.74 -4.54
C GLN A 75 -26.55 36.62 -3.59
N GLU A 76 -26.05 36.80 -2.36
CA GLU A 76 -26.69 37.69 -1.36
C GLU A 76 -26.73 39.17 -1.84
N ALA A 77 -25.63 39.63 -2.44
CA ALA A 77 -25.57 41.00 -2.97
C ALA A 77 -26.55 41.23 -4.13
N ILE A 78 -26.81 40.21 -4.98
CA ILE A 78 -27.80 40.29 -6.06
C ILE A 78 -29.23 40.35 -5.50
N GLN A 79 -29.49 39.69 -4.36
CA GLN A 79 -30.81 39.61 -3.73
C GLN A 79 -31.17 40.87 -2.89
N ASP A 80 -30.19 41.63 -2.42
CA ASP A 80 -30.40 42.77 -1.48
C ASP A 80 -31.23 43.95 -2.09
N GLY A 81 -31.57 43.90 -3.36
CA GLY A 81 -32.50 44.82 -4.01
C GLY A 81 -32.04 46.28 -4.13
N LYS A 82 -30.85 46.63 -3.62
CA LYS A 82 -30.30 47.99 -3.65
C LYS A 82 -29.50 48.31 -4.91
N LEU A 83 -29.31 47.33 -5.77
CA LEU A 83 -28.51 47.47 -7.00
C LEU A 83 -29.35 48.08 -8.13
N THR A 84 -28.70 48.89 -8.96
CA THR A 84 -29.26 49.29 -10.26
C THR A 84 -29.33 48.09 -11.19
N ASP A 85 -30.20 48.09 -12.20
CA ASP A 85 -30.35 47.00 -13.16
C ASP A 85 -29.02 46.65 -13.83
N SER A 86 -28.21 47.65 -14.21
CA SER A 86 -26.90 47.49 -14.78
C SER A 86 -25.93 46.77 -13.84
N ALA A 87 -25.87 47.20 -12.57
CA ALA A 87 -24.99 46.57 -11.55
C ALA A 87 -25.45 45.18 -11.20
N LYS A 88 -26.73 44.89 -11.21
CA LYS A 88 -27.30 43.56 -11.03
C LYS A 88 -26.89 42.63 -12.16
N GLN A 89 -27.00 43.07 -13.41
CA GLN A 89 -26.60 42.30 -14.57
C GLN A 89 -25.11 41.99 -14.57
N GLU A 90 -24.26 42.94 -14.20
CA GLU A 90 -22.81 42.76 -14.05
C GLU A 90 -22.50 41.65 -12.99
N LYS A 91 -23.12 41.77 -11.80
CA LYS A 91 -22.93 40.77 -10.74
C LYS A 91 -23.44 39.39 -11.12
N GLN A 92 -24.52 39.28 -11.90
CA GLN A 92 -25.02 38.01 -12.43
C GLN A 92 -23.99 37.37 -13.37
N THR A 93 -23.37 38.14 -14.26
CA THR A 93 -22.32 37.68 -15.14
C THR A 93 -21.08 37.21 -14.35
N GLN A 94 -20.68 37.95 -13.31
CA GLN A 94 -19.60 37.56 -12.40
C GLN A 94 -19.92 36.26 -11.66
N LEU A 95 -21.15 36.12 -11.14
CA LEU A 95 -21.60 34.92 -10.45
C LEU A 95 -21.52 33.70 -11.35
N GLN A 96 -21.99 33.80 -12.60
CA GLN A 96 -21.93 32.72 -13.57
C GLN A 96 -20.48 32.30 -13.85
N ALA A 97 -19.60 33.26 -14.16
CA ALA A 97 -18.19 32.99 -14.43
C ALA A 97 -17.47 32.35 -13.24
N LYS A 98 -17.75 32.83 -12.01
CA LYS A 98 -17.17 32.24 -10.79
C LYS A 98 -17.74 30.88 -10.49
N ALA A 99 -19.03 30.62 -10.72
CA ALA A 99 -19.62 29.28 -10.54
C ALA A 99 -18.99 28.25 -11.46
N GLU A 100 -18.76 28.61 -12.73
CA GLU A 100 -18.05 27.74 -13.66
C GLU A 100 -16.59 27.50 -13.24
N ALA A 101 -15.90 28.53 -12.78
CA ALA A 101 -14.52 28.39 -12.27
C ALA A 101 -14.46 27.51 -11.02
N TYR A 102 -15.41 27.66 -10.10
CA TYR A 102 -15.55 26.83 -8.91
C TYR A 102 -15.75 25.35 -9.27
N GLN A 103 -16.68 25.06 -10.18
CA GLN A 103 -16.91 23.67 -10.62
C GLN A 103 -15.66 23.04 -11.22
N ARG A 104 -14.94 23.78 -12.09
CA ARG A 104 -13.65 23.31 -12.64
C ARG A 104 -12.64 23.05 -11.53
N ARG A 105 -12.48 23.97 -10.58
CA ARG A 105 -11.53 23.85 -9.47
C ARG A 105 -11.82 22.66 -8.56
N VAL A 106 -13.10 22.40 -8.25
CA VAL A 106 -13.52 21.22 -7.47
C VAL A 106 -13.15 19.92 -8.21
N ALA A 107 -13.40 19.87 -9.52
CA ALA A 107 -13.06 18.70 -10.33
C ALA A 107 -11.55 18.49 -10.43
N ASP A 108 -10.79 19.58 -10.62
CA ASP A 108 -9.32 19.54 -10.66
C ASP A 108 -8.74 19.10 -9.31
N PHE A 109 -9.24 19.67 -8.22
CA PHE A 109 -8.83 19.28 -6.87
C PHE A 109 -9.02 17.78 -6.60
N ARG A 110 -10.17 17.22 -6.97
CA ARG A 110 -10.40 15.77 -6.82
C ARG A 110 -9.37 14.95 -7.59
N ARG A 111 -9.07 15.35 -8.84
CA ARG A 111 -8.06 14.66 -9.66
C ARG A 111 -6.65 14.77 -9.06
N GLU A 112 -6.28 15.97 -8.63
CA GLU A 112 -4.96 16.23 -8.02
C GLU A 112 -4.75 15.42 -6.73
N VAL A 113 -5.76 15.38 -5.84
CA VAL A 113 -5.66 14.60 -4.59
C VAL A 113 -5.54 13.11 -4.88
N GLN A 114 -6.36 12.60 -5.81
CA GLN A 114 -6.28 11.18 -6.20
C GLN A 114 -4.92 10.84 -6.85
N GLN A 115 -4.39 11.73 -7.67
CA GLN A 115 -3.08 11.53 -8.28
C GLN A 115 -1.99 11.54 -7.21
N LYS A 116 -1.98 12.54 -6.33
CA LYS A 116 -1.01 12.64 -5.22
C LYS A 116 -1.07 11.39 -4.33
N GLN A 117 -2.27 10.93 -4.01
CA GLN A 117 -2.46 9.71 -3.22
C GLN A 117 -1.84 8.48 -3.92
N ARG A 118 -2.09 8.30 -5.22
CA ARG A 118 -1.51 7.19 -5.98
C ARG A 118 0.02 7.25 -6.02
N GLU A 119 0.59 8.43 -6.28
CA GLU A 119 2.03 8.63 -6.32
C GLU A 119 2.68 8.29 -4.97
N MET A 120 2.09 8.77 -3.88
CA MET A 120 2.57 8.49 -2.52
C MET A 120 2.48 7.01 -2.17
N VAL A 121 1.38 6.34 -2.55
CA VAL A 121 1.23 4.88 -2.33
C VAL A 121 2.31 4.11 -3.09
N ILE A 122 2.54 4.44 -4.36
CA ILE A 122 3.57 3.76 -5.17
C ILE A 122 4.97 3.97 -4.58
N GLU A 123 5.31 5.22 -4.25
CA GLU A 123 6.63 5.54 -3.68
C GLU A 123 6.84 4.82 -2.34
N TYR A 124 5.81 4.84 -1.49
CA TYR A 124 5.92 4.25 -0.17
C TYR A 124 5.94 2.72 -0.21
N SER A 125 5.16 2.09 -1.10
CA SER A 125 5.21 0.64 -1.32
C SER A 125 6.61 0.16 -1.71
N LYS A 126 7.34 0.92 -2.54
CA LYS A 126 8.74 0.62 -2.87
C LYS A 126 9.65 0.65 -1.63
N LYS A 127 9.46 1.64 -0.74
CA LYS A 127 10.25 1.73 0.51
C LYS A 127 9.95 0.56 1.44
N ILE A 128 8.68 0.17 1.58
CA ILE A 128 8.28 -1.00 2.37
C ILE A 128 8.89 -2.28 1.78
N GLN A 129 8.84 -2.44 0.46
CA GLN A 129 9.42 -3.60 -0.21
C GLN A 129 10.91 -3.74 0.08
N LEU A 130 11.68 -2.64 -0.01
CA LEU A 130 13.11 -2.65 0.32
C LEU A 130 13.37 -2.96 1.79
N ALA A 131 12.56 -2.42 2.71
CA ALA A 131 12.67 -2.71 4.13
C ALA A 131 12.34 -4.19 4.43
N ALA A 132 11.27 -4.72 3.83
CA ALA A 132 10.88 -6.12 3.96
C ALA A 132 11.96 -7.06 3.41
N GLN A 133 12.55 -6.73 2.25
CA GLN A 133 13.67 -7.48 1.70
C GLN A 133 14.86 -7.52 2.67
N ALA A 134 15.28 -6.37 3.19
CA ALA A 134 16.39 -6.30 4.15
C ALA A 134 16.12 -7.10 5.44
N VAL A 135 14.88 -7.11 5.92
CA VAL A 135 14.45 -7.92 7.06
C VAL A 135 14.48 -9.41 6.71
N GLY A 136 13.94 -9.81 5.55
CA GLY A 136 13.93 -11.20 5.08
C GLY A 136 15.35 -11.77 4.96
N GLU A 137 16.25 -11.05 4.29
CA GLU A 137 17.65 -11.44 4.14
C GLU A 137 18.34 -11.60 5.51
N LYS A 138 18.11 -10.66 6.44
CA LYS A 138 18.70 -10.70 7.78
C LYS A 138 18.17 -11.85 8.64
N THR A 139 16.91 -12.20 8.48
CA THR A 139 16.23 -13.23 9.30
C THR A 139 16.21 -14.62 8.67
N GLY A 140 16.68 -14.73 7.42
CA GLY A 140 16.78 -16.01 6.70
C GLY A 140 15.44 -16.54 6.22
N TYR A 141 14.54 -15.64 5.83
CA TYR A 141 13.30 -16.00 5.14
C TYR A 141 13.48 -15.88 3.62
N ASP A 142 12.96 -16.86 2.89
CA ASP A 142 13.04 -16.93 1.43
C ASP A 142 11.95 -16.08 0.75
N ALA A 143 10.83 -15.86 1.44
CA ALA A 143 9.74 -15.01 0.98
C ALA A 143 9.01 -14.33 2.14
N ILE A 144 8.48 -13.13 1.86
CA ILE A 144 7.57 -12.42 2.77
C ILE A 144 6.28 -12.12 1.98
N ILE A 145 5.14 -12.54 2.50
CA ILE A 145 3.83 -12.36 1.89
C ILE A 145 3.07 -11.25 2.63
N ASP A 146 2.53 -10.30 1.89
CA ASP A 146 1.61 -9.32 2.47
C ASP A 146 0.29 -9.99 2.86
N LYS A 147 -0.17 -9.80 4.09
CA LYS A 147 -1.44 -10.37 4.58
C LYS A 147 -2.67 -9.80 3.86
N GLY A 148 -2.51 -8.69 3.14
CA GLY A 148 -3.59 -7.99 2.48
C GLY A 148 -4.39 -7.09 3.43
N ILE A 149 -5.40 -6.42 2.89
CA ILE A 149 -6.24 -5.45 3.61
C ILE A 149 -7.45 -6.19 4.20
N GLU A 150 -7.78 -5.94 5.47
CA GLU A 150 -8.93 -6.59 6.14
C GLU A 150 -10.28 -6.33 5.45
N SER A 151 -10.42 -5.19 4.78
CA SER A 151 -11.64 -4.81 4.05
C SER A 151 -11.77 -5.43 2.65
N ALA A 152 -10.75 -6.16 2.19
CA ALA A 152 -10.71 -6.81 0.89
C ALA A 152 -10.55 -8.33 1.03
N VAL A 153 -9.91 -8.98 0.07
CA VAL A 153 -9.62 -10.41 0.13
C VAL A 153 -8.40 -10.65 1.02
N LYS A 154 -8.58 -11.40 2.12
CA LYS A 154 -7.46 -11.88 2.92
C LYS A 154 -6.66 -12.90 2.12
N ILE A 155 -5.41 -12.59 1.81
CA ILE A 155 -4.49 -13.49 1.10
C ILE A 155 -3.99 -14.56 2.08
N VAL A 156 -3.68 -14.16 3.32
CA VAL A 156 -3.23 -15.07 4.38
C VAL A 156 -4.36 -15.28 5.39
N ILE A 157 -4.90 -16.49 5.44
CA ILE A 157 -6.01 -16.83 6.34
C ILE A 157 -5.51 -17.12 7.75
N TYR A 158 -4.34 -17.78 7.85
CA TYR A 158 -3.71 -18.17 9.12
C TYR A 158 -2.18 -18.11 9.02
N HIS A 159 -1.55 -17.67 10.07
CA HIS A 159 -0.10 -17.75 10.27
C HIS A 159 0.22 -17.87 11.77
N GLN A 160 1.36 -18.44 12.09
CA GLN A 160 1.89 -18.39 13.45
C GLN A 160 2.41 -16.99 13.77
N PRO A 161 2.27 -16.48 15.02
CA PRO A 161 2.72 -15.13 15.39
C PRO A 161 4.21 -14.87 15.10
N GLU A 162 5.05 -15.90 15.20
CA GLU A 162 6.49 -15.82 14.98
C GLU A 162 6.87 -15.56 13.52
N LEU A 163 5.95 -15.84 12.59
CA LEU A 163 6.12 -15.58 11.16
C LEU A 163 5.76 -14.15 10.77
N ASP A 164 5.20 -13.36 11.67
CA ASP A 164 4.80 -11.97 11.42
C ASP A 164 5.98 -11.01 11.63
N LEU A 165 6.51 -10.50 10.53
CA LEU A 165 7.65 -9.56 10.52
C LEU A 165 7.23 -8.09 10.50
N THR A 166 5.92 -7.78 10.58
CA THR A 166 5.40 -6.40 10.53
C THR A 166 6.15 -5.46 11.47
N GLY A 167 6.31 -5.84 12.73
CA GLY A 167 7.00 -5.03 13.73
C GLY A 167 8.51 -4.84 13.48
N GLN A 168 9.14 -5.69 12.68
CA GLN A 168 10.54 -5.56 12.27
C GLN A 168 10.68 -4.63 11.06
N VAL A 169 9.72 -4.65 10.15
CA VAL A 169 9.69 -3.79 8.95
C VAL A 169 9.32 -2.34 9.32
N VAL A 170 8.55 -2.13 10.40
CA VAL A 170 8.16 -0.79 10.92
C VAL A 170 9.37 0.01 11.43
N LYS A 171 10.41 -0.64 11.93
CA LYS A 171 11.61 -0.01 12.55
C LYS A 171 12.56 0.60 11.54
#